data_1bc86ec33dfa5ff86a4a4261e3635e51
#
_entry.id   1bc86ec33dfa5ff86a4a4261e3635e51
#
_cell.length_a   1.000
_cell.length_b   1.000
_cell.length_c   1.000
_cell.angle_alpha   90.00
_cell.angle_beta   90.00
_cell.angle_gamma   90.00
#
_symmetry.space_group_name_H-M   'P 1'
#
loop_
_entity.id
_entity.type
_entity.pdbx_description
1 polymer ?
#
loop_
_entity_poly.entity_id
_entity_poly.type
_entity_poly.pdbx_seq_one_letter_code
_entity_poly.pdbx_strand_id
1 'polypeptide(L)'
;MLNRLGFVGLILLLAGSFAVTTASAADRERVTQFDVHVGDAFMLSIGTPAVDIAEAPNGDTIELIFTGQIDVKGHEAEGSGGFRHLDKKGNPVDFGTFTAKRLMSFVDYGPAAGGPPTFHRGRAQIKVRAVGQMGSFNAIMFVDCKFGPAPPPPPEFEEGTFFRIEGGLDFHENANEVNIFNLFVAVTDKERH
;
A
#
# COMPACT_ATOMS: atom_id res chain seq x y z
N MET A 1 55.11 -12.04 -69.51
CA MET A 1 55.16 -13.19 -68.61
C MET A 1 55.03 -12.66 -67.20
N LEU A 2 53.82 -12.62 -66.66
CA LEU A 2 53.57 -12.18 -65.29
C LEU A 2 52.63 -13.19 -64.60
N ASN A 3 53.19 -13.89 -63.62
CA ASN A 3 52.47 -14.81 -62.73
C ASN A 3 51.63 -13.96 -61.76
N ARG A 4 50.32 -14.26 -61.69
CA ARG A 4 49.44 -13.80 -60.64
C ARG A 4 49.19 -14.97 -59.68
N LEU A 5 49.78 -14.86 -58.50
CA LEU A 5 49.42 -15.71 -57.36
C LEU A 5 48.13 -15.16 -56.72
N GLY A 6 47.10 -15.99 -56.71
CA GLY A 6 45.86 -15.69 -56.00
C GLY A 6 45.98 -16.10 -54.51
N PHE A 7 45.73 -15.15 -53.65
CA PHE A 7 45.61 -15.35 -52.21
C PHE A 7 44.16 -15.70 -51.91
N VAL A 8 43.90 -16.95 -51.48
CA VAL A 8 42.61 -17.39 -50.95
C VAL A 8 42.62 -17.13 -49.47
N GLY A 9 41.95 -16.08 -49.06
CA GLY A 9 41.73 -15.76 -47.65
C GLY A 9 40.59 -16.62 -47.06
N LEU A 10 40.94 -17.52 -46.17
CA LEU A 10 40.01 -18.34 -45.39
C LEU A 10 39.43 -17.45 -44.23
N ILE A 11 38.19 -16.99 -44.36
CA ILE A 11 37.49 -16.31 -43.28
C ILE A 11 36.87 -17.37 -42.39
N LEU A 12 37.44 -17.60 -41.21
CA LEU A 12 36.83 -18.38 -40.14
C LEU A 12 35.76 -17.52 -39.44
N LEU A 13 34.51 -17.81 -39.69
CA LEU A 13 33.36 -17.27 -38.91
C LEU A 13 33.28 -18.03 -37.59
N LEU A 14 33.77 -17.44 -36.52
CA LEU A 14 33.51 -17.86 -35.15
C LEU A 14 32.07 -17.45 -34.76
N ALA A 15 31.14 -18.39 -34.90
CA ALA A 15 29.81 -18.27 -34.35
C ALA A 15 29.88 -18.42 -32.82
N GLY A 16 30.10 -17.33 -32.13
CA GLY A 16 29.96 -17.25 -30.68
C GLY A 16 28.48 -17.40 -30.28
N SER A 17 28.07 -18.56 -29.81
CA SER A 17 26.77 -18.78 -29.20
C SER A 17 26.73 -18.03 -27.86
N PHE A 18 26.17 -16.84 -27.84
CA PHE A 18 25.80 -16.19 -26.59
C PHE A 18 24.60 -16.95 -26.03
N ALA A 19 24.86 -17.83 -25.08
CA ALA A 19 23.81 -18.36 -24.20
C ALA A 19 23.26 -17.18 -23.38
N VAL A 20 22.18 -16.59 -23.84
CA VAL A 20 21.38 -15.69 -23.01
C VAL A 20 20.76 -16.56 -21.93
N THR A 21 21.40 -16.61 -20.77
CA THR A 21 20.77 -17.13 -19.57
C THR A 21 19.62 -16.17 -19.25
N THR A 22 18.42 -16.52 -19.70
CA THR A 22 17.19 -15.96 -19.16
C THR A 22 17.17 -16.36 -17.70
N ALA A 23 17.58 -15.44 -16.81
CA ALA A 23 17.34 -15.58 -15.39
C ALA A 23 15.82 -15.78 -15.25
N SER A 24 15.46 -17.00 -14.89
CA SER A 24 14.09 -17.40 -14.63
C SER A 24 13.52 -16.41 -13.63
N ALA A 25 12.43 -15.75 -13.98
CA ALA A 25 11.61 -14.94 -13.07
C ALA A 25 10.85 -15.85 -12.06
N ALA A 26 11.28 -17.10 -11.93
CA ALA A 26 10.77 -18.05 -10.98
C ALA A 26 11.41 -17.80 -9.61
N ASP A 27 10.57 -17.65 -8.62
CA ASP A 27 10.84 -17.49 -7.19
C ASP A 27 11.41 -16.14 -6.73
N ARG A 28 10.78 -15.04 -7.10
CA ARG A 28 10.61 -13.97 -6.10
C ARG A 28 9.54 -14.49 -5.14
N GLU A 29 9.98 -14.93 -3.98
CA GLU A 29 9.09 -15.27 -2.88
C GLU A 29 8.07 -14.13 -2.73
N ARG A 30 6.80 -14.46 -3.01
CA ARG A 30 5.76 -13.45 -3.05
C ARG A 30 5.58 -12.95 -1.63
N VAL A 31 5.88 -11.69 -1.37
CA VAL A 31 5.61 -11.10 -0.06
C VAL A 31 4.15 -11.30 0.28
N THR A 32 3.89 -11.86 1.44
CA THR A 32 2.53 -12.17 1.90
C THR A 32 2.17 -11.44 3.18
N GLN A 33 3.13 -10.80 3.82
CA GLN A 33 2.92 -10.04 5.06
C GLN A 33 3.40 -8.61 4.90
N PHE A 34 2.61 -7.68 5.42
CA PHE A 34 2.91 -6.26 5.37
C PHE A 34 2.53 -5.60 6.68
N ASP A 35 3.43 -4.76 7.20
CA ASP A 35 3.05 -3.77 8.19
C ASP A 35 2.26 -2.67 7.48
N VAL A 36 1.21 -2.19 8.12
CA VAL A 36 0.30 -1.16 7.60
C VAL A 36 0.38 0.05 8.51
N HIS A 37 0.79 1.17 7.94
CA HIS A 37 0.92 2.44 8.64
C HIS A 37 -0.04 3.47 8.06
N VAL A 38 -0.84 4.11 8.93
CA VAL A 38 -1.76 5.20 8.58
C VAL A 38 -1.59 6.31 9.60
N GLY A 39 -1.06 7.46 9.19
CA GLY A 39 -0.94 8.65 10.03
C GLY A 39 -0.29 8.43 11.40
N ASP A 40 0.51 7.40 11.55
CA ASP A 40 1.10 6.97 12.81
C ASP A 40 2.52 7.56 13.02
N ALA A 41 3.18 7.15 14.09
CA ALA A 41 4.52 7.61 14.43
C ALA A 41 5.57 7.23 13.37
N PHE A 42 5.38 6.10 12.66
CA PHE A 42 6.26 5.72 11.56
C PHE A 42 6.12 6.69 10.40
N MET A 43 4.88 6.97 9.97
CA MET A 43 4.59 7.93 8.90
C MET A 43 5.17 9.32 9.25
N LEU A 44 4.99 9.77 10.49
CA LEU A 44 5.56 11.02 10.98
C LEU A 44 7.11 11.01 10.89
N SER A 45 7.76 9.88 11.18
CA SER A 45 9.22 9.75 11.13
C SER A 45 9.79 9.87 9.73
N ILE A 46 9.02 9.58 8.69
CA ILE A 46 9.40 9.73 7.27
C ILE A 46 8.94 11.06 6.66
N GLY A 47 8.41 11.96 7.50
CA GLY A 47 8.09 13.35 7.12
C GLY A 47 6.69 13.55 6.58
N THR A 48 5.76 12.64 6.85
CA THR A 48 4.35 12.77 6.46
C THR A 48 3.51 13.30 7.62
N PRO A 49 2.29 13.84 7.36
CA PRO A 49 1.38 14.23 8.43
C PRO A 49 0.98 13.07 9.34
N ALA A 50 0.67 13.39 10.60
CA ALA A 50 0.36 12.43 11.65
C ALA A 50 -1.11 11.99 11.71
N VAL A 51 -1.92 12.24 10.67
CA VAL A 51 -3.34 11.89 10.64
C VAL A 51 -3.78 11.80 9.19
N ASP A 52 -4.57 10.80 8.87
CA ASP A 52 -5.27 10.70 7.58
C ASP A 52 -6.72 11.14 7.76
N ILE A 53 -7.26 11.93 6.81
CA ILE A 53 -8.58 12.54 6.93
C ILE A 53 -9.43 12.15 5.72
N ALA A 54 -10.60 11.58 5.99
CA ALA A 54 -11.61 11.32 4.97
C ALA A 54 -12.91 12.09 5.25
N GLU A 55 -13.64 12.40 4.17
CA GLU A 55 -14.89 13.13 4.21
C GLU A 55 -16.07 12.25 3.75
N ALA A 56 -17.21 12.46 4.38
CA ALA A 56 -18.48 11.86 3.99
C ALA A 56 -19.32 12.85 3.16
N PRO A 57 -20.30 12.39 2.35
CA PRO A 57 -21.11 13.24 1.48
C PRO A 57 -21.91 14.34 2.20
N ASN A 58 -22.10 14.24 3.50
CA ASN A 58 -22.77 15.27 4.32
C ASN A 58 -21.82 16.38 4.79
N GLY A 59 -20.51 16.28 4.45
CA GLY A 59 -19.46 17.20 4.86
C GLY A 59 -18.85 16.90 6.24
N ASP A 60 -19.24 15.81 6.89
CA ASP A 60 -18.56 15.36 8.10
C ASP A 60 -17.21 14.73 7.74
N THR A 61 -16.22 14.86 8.63
CA THR A 61 -14.90 14.29 8.44
C THR A 61 -14.54 13.27 9.51
N ILE A 62 -13.68 12.33 9.15
CA ILE A 62 -13.08 11.41 10.11
C ILE A 62 -11.55 11.48 10.01
N GLU A 63 -10.90 11.66 11.14
CA GLU A 63 -9.45 11.57 11.28
C GLU A 63 -9.10 10.18 11.74
N LEU A 64 -8.09 9.58 11.12
CA LEU A 64 -7.70 8.20 11.31
C LEU A 64 -6.21 8.08 11.57
N ILE A 65 -5.86 7.25 12.54
CA ILE A 65 -4.51 6.70 12.72
C ILE A 65 -4.61 5.18 12.86
N PHE A 66 -3.68 4.44 12.29
CA PHE A 66 -3.65 2.99 12.43
C PHE A 66 -2.23 2.45 12.29
N THR A 67 -1.91 1.47 13.13
CA THR A 67 -0.72 0.63 13.00
C THR A 67 -1.15 -0.82 13.13
N GLY A 68 -0.73 -1.64 12.19
CA GLY A 68 -1.08 -3.05 12.19
C GLY A 68 -0.31 -3.86 11.18
N GLN A 69 -0.69 -5.12 11.05
CA GLN A 69 -0.10 -6.06 10.11
C GLN A 69 -1.20 -6.81 9.36
N ILE A 70 -0.95 -7.15 8.11
CA ILE A 70 -1.79 -8.01 7.30
C ILE A 70 -1.02 -9.24 6.82
N ASP A 71 -1.67 -10.41 6.85
CA ASP A 71 -1.25 -11.61 6.14
C ASP A 71 -2.22 -11.87 4.99
N VAL A 72 -1.71 -11.70 3.77
CA VAL A 72 -2.51 -11.82 2.54
C VAL A 72 -2.95 -13.26 2.31
N LYS A 73 -2.09 -14.23 2.63
CA LYS A 73 -2.36 -15.65 2.42
C LYS A 73 -3.38 -16.18 3.42
N GLY A 74 -3.29 -15.75 4.68
CA GLY A 74 -4.20 -16.14 5.75
C GLY A 74 -5.50 -15.35 5.76
N HIS A 75 -5.61 -14.26 5.00
CA HIS A 75 -6.69 -13.28 5.11
C HIS A 75 -6.81 -12.71 6.53
N GLU A 76 -5.67 -12.53 7.18
CA GLU A 76 -5.59 -12.05 8.56
C GLU A 76 -5.23 -10.57 8.60
N ALA A 77 -5.75 -9.88 9.59
CA ALA A 77 -5.35 -8.52 9.91
C ALA A 77 -5.40 -8.33 11.41
N GLU A 78 -4.35 -7.77 11.96
CA GLU A 78 -4.25 -7.37 13.35
C GLU A 78 -3.76 -5.93 13.46
N GLY A 79 -3.97 -5.33 14.60
CA GLY A 79 -3.57 -3.95 14.86
C GLY A 79 -4.70 -3.14 15.45
N SER A 80 -4.36 -1.89 15.76
CA SER A 80 -5.28 -0.96 16.38
C SER A 80 -5.04 0.47 15.89
N GLY A 81 -6.09 1.27 16.03
CA GLY A 81 -6.06 2.67 15.64
C GLY A 81 -6.97 3.54 16.48
N GLY A 82 -6.94 4.81 16.18
CA GLY A 82 -7.84 5.80 16.73
C GLY A 82 -8.64 6.50 15.64
N PHE A 83 -9.80 7.00 16.00
CA PHE A 83 -10.60 7.85 15.13
C PHE A 83 -11.15 9.06 15.88
N ARG A 84 -11.37 10.15 15.14
CA ARG A 84 -12.11 11.32 15.58
C ARG A 84 -13.05 11.76 14.47
N HIS A 85 -14.35 11.67 14.70
CA HIS A 85 -15.41 12.12 13.81
C HIS A 85 -15.76 13.57 14.15
N LEU A 86 -15.74 14.44 13.17
CA LEU A 86 -16.09 15.84 13.25
C LEU A 86 -17.29 16.12 12.34
N ASP A 87 -18.21 16.98 12.78
CA ASP A 87 -19.26 17.49 11.90
C ASP A 87 -18.66 18.44 10.85
N LYS A 88 -19.44 18.80 9.85
CA LYS A 88 -19.04 19.74 8.77
C LYS A 88 -18.62 21.14 9.25
N LYS A 89 -18.76 21.45 10.54
CA LYS A 89 -18.29 22.69 11.16
C LYS A 89 -17.01 22.48 11.96
N GLY A 90 -16.50 21.26 11.99
CA GLY A 90 -15.32 20.87 12.76
C GLY A 90 -15.58 20.58 14.24
N ASN A 91 -16.84 20.45 14.67
CA ASN A 91 -17.13 20.10 16.06
C ASN A 91 -17.03 18.57 16.25
N PRO A 92 -16.43 18.09 17.36
CA PRO A 92 -16.38 16.67 17.66
C PRO A 92 -17.78 16.06 17.82
N VAL A 93 -18.03 14.97 17.08
CA VAL A 93 -19.26 14.16 17.17
C VAL A 93 -19.01 12.88 17.96
N ASP A 94 -17.94 12.18 17.62
CA ASP A 94 -17.51 10.95 18.31
C ASP A 94 -15.99 10.79 18.19
N PHE A 95 -15.40 10.05 19.12
CA PHE A 95 -14.00 9.64 19.04
C PHE A 95 -13.79 8.36 19.82
N GLY A 96 -12.74 7.62 19.46
CA GLY A 96 -12.47 6.36 20.10
C GLY A 96 -11.34 5.60 19.45
N THR A 97 -11.39 4.29 19.64
CA THR A 97 -10.38 3.37 19.10
C THR A 97 -11.05 2.30 18.25
N PHE A 98 -10.25 1.66 17.41
CA PHE A 98 -10.69 0.48 16.68
C PHE A 98 -9.60 -0.58 16.62
N THR A 99 -10.01 -1.84 16.42
CA THR A 99 -9.10 -2.97 16.24
C THR A 99 -9.42 -3.68 14.94
N ALA A 100 -8.39 -4.08 14.21
CA ALA A 100 -8.51 -4.94 13.04
C ALA A 100 -9.07 -6.31 13.45
N LYS A 101 -9.89 -6.90 12.58
CA LYS A 101 -10.53 -8.20 12.79
C LYS A 101 -10.19 -9.21 11.72
N ARG A 102 -10.06 -8.77 10.49
CA ARG A 102 -9.58 -9.61 9.39
C ARG A 102 -9.30 -8.77 8.15
N LEU A 103 -8.44 -9.28 7.31
CA LEU A 103 -8.24 -8.80 5.95
C LEU A 103 -9.36 -9.32 5.04
N MET A 104 -10.07 -8.42 4.37
CA MET A 104 -11.10 -8.79 3.40
C MET A 104 -10.52 -8.94 2.00
N SER A 105 -9.63 -8.04 1.62
CA SER A 105 -8.88 -8.10 0.36
C SER A 105 -7.59 -7.28 0.44
N PHE A 106 -6.61 -7.67 -0.36
CA PHE A 106 -5.39 -6.90 -0.61
C PHE A 106 -4.98 -7.00 -2.07
N VAL A 107 -4.66 -5.88 -2.66
CA VAL A 107 -4.06 -5.79 -3.99
C VAL A 107 -2.72 -5.12 -3.85
N ASP A 108 -1.65 -5.85 -4.09
CA ASP A 108 -0.29 -5.32 -4.11
C ASP A 108 0.00 -4.68 -5.47
N TYR A 109 0.30 -3.38 -5.47
CA TYR A 109 0.70 -2.62 -6.65
C TYR A 109 2.22 -2.64 -6.89
N GLY A 110 2.93 -3.39 -6.03
CA GLY A 110 4.38 -3.54 -6.07
C GLY A 110 5.14 -2.44 -5.32
N PRO A 111 6.48 -2.54 -5.33
CA PRO A 111 7.33 -1.61 -4.60
C PRO A 111 7.10 -0.16 -4.99
N ALA A 112 7.19 0.73 -4.00
CA ALA A 112 7.09 2.17 -4.20
C ALA A 112 8.32 2.70 -4.94
N ALA A 113 8.11 3.46 -6.01
CA ALA A 113 9.21 4.01 -6.79
C ALA A 113 9.93 5.12 -6.01
N GLY A 114 11.25 4.99 -5.86
CA GLY A 114 12.10 5.97 -5.15
C GLY A 114 12.17 5.79 -3.64
N GLY A 115 11.44 4.82 -3.07
CA GLY A 115 11.54 4.42 -1.66
C GLY A 115 12.42 3.19 -1.44
N PRO A 116 12.58 2.78 -0.17
CA PRO A 116 13.16 1.48 0.17
C PRO A 116 12.40 0.34 -0.54
N PRO A 117 13.08 -0.76 -0.91
CA PRO A 117 12.45 -1.86 -1.64
C PRO A 117 11.37 -2.60 -0.85
N THR A 118 11.32 -2.41 0.47
CA THR A 118 10.27 -2.91 1.36
C THR A 118 9.02 -2.04 1.37
N PHE A 119 9.08 -0.81 0.86
CA PHE A 119 7.91 0.05 0.76
C PHE A 119 7.06 -0.37 -0.43
N HIS A 120 5.81 -0.74 -0.18
CA HIS A 120 4.87 -1.19 -1.18
C HIS A 120 3.69 -0.24 -1.30
N ARG A 121 3.19 -0.15 -2.52
CA ARG A 121 1.91 0.44 -2.85
C ARG A 121 0.87 -0.65 -2.84
N GLY A 122 -0.35 -0.34 -2.49
CA GLY A 122 -1.39 -1.35 -2.48
C GLY A 122 -2.71 -0.80 -2.00
N ARG A 123 -3.70 -1.68 -2.02
CA ARG A 123 -5.03 -1.43 -1.50
C ARG A 123 -5.44 -2.55 -0.58
N ALA A 124 -5.71 -2.22 0.68
CA ALA A 124 -6.26 -3.14 1.66
C ALA A 124 -7.71 -2.77 2.00
N GLN A 125 -8.55 -3.80 2.22
CA GLN A 125 -9.84 -3.67 2.88
C GLN A 125 -9.77 -4.48 4.17
N ILE A 126 -9.94 -3.81 5.29
CA ILE A 126 -9.79 -4.40 6.62
C ILE A 126 -11.10 -4.23 7.38
N LYS A 127 -11.71 -5.35 7.81
CA LYS A 127 -12.83 -5.27 8.75
C LYS A 127 -12.32 -4.88 10.12
N VAL A 128 -12.95 -3.88 10.74
CA VAL A 128 -12.57 -3.37 12.05
C VAL A 128 -13.76 -3.35 13.00
N ARG A 129 -13.46 -3.40 14.29
CA ARG A 129 -14.43 -3.14 15.38
C ARG A 129 -14.02 -1.86 16.08
N ALA A 130 -14.90 -0.87 16.07
CA ALA A 130 -14.68 0.41 16.72
C ALA A 130 -15.47 0.52 18.02
N VAL A 131 -14.92 1.29 18.96
CA VAL A 131 -15.53 1.67 20.22
C VAL A 131 -15.35 3.17 20.38
N GLY A 132 -16.46 3.90 20.30
CA GLY A 132 -16.52 5.33 20.52
C GLY A 132 -17.30 5.67 21.79
N GLN A 133 -17.48 6.97 22.02
CA GLN A 133 -18.30 7.46 23.14
C GLN A 133 -19.77 7.09 22.98
N MET A 134 -20.28 7.03 21.75
CA MET A 134 -21.66 6.69 21.44
C MET A 134 -21.93 5.18 21.41
N GLY A 135 -20.90 4.35 21.62
CA GLY A 135 -21.01 2.91 21.60
C GLY A 135 -20.04 2.20 20.68
N SER A 136 -20.33 0.97 20.38
CA SER A 136 -19.44 0.16 19.52
C SER A 136 -20.13 -0.18 18.20
N PHE A 137 -19.36 -0.17 17.11
CA PHE A 137 -19.84 -0.44 15.76
C PHE A 137 -18.81 -1.21 14.93
N ASN A 138 -19.24 -1.81 13.85
CA ASN A 138 -18.35 -2.40 12.85
C ASN A 138 -18.14 -1.40 11.70
N ALA A 139 -16.97 -1.47 11.10
CA ALA A 139 -16.67 -0.71 9.90
C ALA A 139 -15.73 -1.50 8.97
N ILE A 140 -15.60 -1.01 7.75
CA ILE A 140 -14.57 -1.43 6.81
C ILE A 140 -13.64 -0.23 6.64
N MET A 141 -12.36 -0.44 6.93
CA MET A 141 -11.30 0.49 6.65
C MET A 141 -10.68 0.12 5.29
N PHE A 142 -10.57 1.10 4.41
CA PHE A 142 -9.87 0.99 3.15
C PHE A 142 -8.58 1.79 3.26
N VAL A 143 -7.45 1.18 2.94
CA VAL A 143 -6.14 1.83 2.90
C VAL A 143 -5.66 1.76 1.47
N ASP A 144 -5.52 2.88 0.79
CA ASP A 144 -5.06 2.96 -0.59
C ASP A 144 -3.78 3.80 -0.67
N CYS A 145 -2.65 3.13 -0.92
CA CYS A 145 -1.33 3.73 -1.03
C CYS A 145 -0.88 3.72 -2.49
N LYS A 146 -0.68 4.90 -3.08
CA LYS A 146 -0.22 5.09 -4.46
C LYS A 146 1.19 5.63 -4.58
N PHE A 147 1.94 5.65 -3.52
CA PHE A 147 3.28 6.26 -3.44
C PHE A 147 4.15 6.02 -4.68
N GLY A 148 4.53 7.11 -5.36
CA GLY A 148 5.46 7.12 -6.49
C GLY A 148 4.79 7.13 -7.89
N PRO A 149 5.61 7.32 -8.97
CA PRO A 149 5.11 7.64 -10.32
C PRO A 149 4.65 6.43 -11.14
N ALA A 150 4.46 5.26 -10.57
CA ALA A 150 4.01 4.11 -11.34
C ALA A 150 2.53 4.26 -11.75
N PRO A 151 2.15 3.73 -12.92
CA PRO A 151 0.78 3.82 -13.37
C PRO A 151 -0.16 3.20 -12.33
N PRO A 152 -1.26 3.88 -11.99
CA PRO A 152 -2.26 3.31 -11.12
C PRO A 152 -2.88 2.08 -11.81
N PRO A 153 -3.17 1.01 -11.06
CA PRO A 153 -4.10 0.01 -11.57
C PRO A 153 -5.47 0.67 -11.74
N PRO A 154 -6.29 0.19 -12.68
CA PRO A 154 -7.65 0.67 -12.84
C PRO A 154 -8.52 0.28 -11.63
N PRO A 155 -9.55 1.05 -11.32
CA PRO A 155 -9.83 2.42 -11.67
C PRO A 155 -9.43 3.41 -10.55
N GLU A 156 -9.33 4.64 -10.90
CA GLU A 156 -9.29 5.91 -10.19
C GLU A 156 -9.75 5.90 -8.72
N PHE A 157 -8.94 5.28 -7.83
CA PHE A 157 -9.14 5.47 -6.41
C PHE A 157 -8.20 6.58 -5.95
N GLU A 158 -8.70 7.46 -5.14
CA GLU A 158 -7.88 8.46 -4.48
C GLU A 158 -6.97 7.77 -3.47
N GLU A 159 -5.76 8.29 -3.29
CA GLU A 159 -4.88 7.86 -2.20
C GLU A 159 -5.46 8.32 -0.88
N GLY A 160 -5.39 7.50 0.16
CA GLY A 160 -5.90 7.83 1.46
C GLY A 160 -6.45 6.63 2.22
N THR A 161 -6.95 6.90 3.41
CA THR A 161 -7.64 5.91 4.21
C THR A 161 -9.10 6.30 4.36
N PHE A 162 -9.98 5.41 3.96
CA PHE A 162 -11.42 5.61 3.98
C PHE A 162 -12.07 4.69 5.01
N PHE A 163 -13.24 5.10 5.51
CA PHE A 163 -13.87 4.40 6.62
C PHE A 163 -15.38 4.33 6.43
N ARG A 164 -15.88 3.11 6.17
CA ARG A 164 -17.30 2.87 5.98
C ARG A 164 -17.89 2.22 7.23
N ILE A 165 -18.77 2.92 7.92
CA ILE A 165 -19.49 2.41 9.08
C ILE A 165 -20.64 1.52 8.60
N GLU A 166 -20.75 0.28 9.09
CA GLU A 166 -21.85 -0.62 8.75
C GLU A 166 -23.20 -0.03 9.21
N GLY A 167 -24.05 0.32 8.25
CA GLY A 167 -25.35 0.95 8.52
C GLY A 167 -25.29 2.43 8.89
N GLY A 168 -24.15 3.08 8.68
CA GLY A 168 -23.89 4.49 9.03
C GLY A 168 -23.25 5.27 7.90
N LEU A 169 -22.39 6.21 8.25
CA LEU A 169 -21.69 7.09 7.32
C LEU A 169 -20.61 6.32 6.52
N ASP A 170 -20.39 6.79 5.30
CA ASP A 170 -19.33 6.36 4.41
C ASP A 170 -18.39 7.54 4.14
N PHE A 171 -17.24 7.54 4.79
CA PHE A 171 -16.18 8.53 4.59
C PHE A 171 -15.28 8.02 3.48
N HIS A 172 -15.54 8.44 2.23
CA HIS A 172 -14.90 7.88 1.05
C HIS A 172 -14.22 8.92 0.13
N GLU A 173 -14.21 10.19 0.52
CA GLU A 173 -13.49 11.25 -0.15
C GLU A 173 -12.24 11.62 0.64
N ASN A 174 -11.10 11.79 -0.05
CA ASN A 174 -9.88 12.23 0.59
C ASN A 174 -9.97 13.73 0.92
N ALA A 175 -9.86 14.07 2.19
CA ALA A 175 -9.93 15.45 2.69
C ALA A 175 -8.55 16.01 3.08
N ASN A 176 -7.47 15.32 2.75
CA ASN A 176 -6.12 15.75 3.05
C ASN A 176 -5.60 16.77 2.02
N GLU A 177 -4.79 17.73 2.46
CA GLU A 177 -4.14 18.70 1.58
C GLU A 177 -2.90 18.15 0.86
N VAL A 178 -2.37 16.99 1.28
CA VAL A 178 -1.18 16.32 0.75
C VAL A 178 -1.43 14.82 0.59
N ASN A 179 -0.69 14.17 -0.29
CA ASN A 179 -1.00 12.85 -0.82
C ASN A 179 -0.08 11.73 -0.30
N ILE A 180 0.26 11.63 0.97
CA ILE A 180 0.98 10.46 1.51
C ILE A 180 0.68 10.33 3.00
N PHE A 181 -0.30 9.53 3.37
CA PHE A 181 -0.72 9.33 4.76
C PHE A 181 -0.66 7.88 5.21
N ASN A 182 -0.43 6.97 4.26
CA ASN A 182 -0.41 5.54 4.53
C ASN A 182 0.67 4.82 3.72
N LEU A 183 1.09 3.67 4.21
CA LEU A 183 2.12 2.86 3.59
C LEU A 183 1.98 1.39 3.99
N PHE A 184 2.34 0.49 3.05
CA PHE A 184 2.56 -0.92 3.32
C PHE A 184 4.07 -1.20 3.33
N VAL A 185 4.57 -1.79 4.41
CA VAL A 185 5.97 -2.19 4.52
C VAL A 185 6.05 -3.72 4.49
N ALA A 186 6.69 -4.26 3.46
CA ALA A 186 6.86 -5.70 3.30
C ALA A 186 7.71 -6.28 4.44
N VAL A 187 7.17 -7.28 5.14
CA VAL A 187 7.88 -8.02 6.17
C VAL A 187 8.70 -9.12 5.52
N THR A 188 10.03 -9.05 5.67
CA THR A 188 10.95 -10.03 5.13
C THR A 188 11.35 -11.04 6.20
N ASP A 189 11.68 -12.30 5.80
CA ASP A 189 12.07 -13.34 6.76
C ASP A 189 13.31 -12.99 7.61
N LYS A 190 14.08 -11.97 7.22
CA LYS A 190 15.24 -11.49 7.99
C LYS A 190 14.88 -10.73 9.27
N GLU A 191 13.65 -10.28 9.42
CA GLU A 191 13.19 -9.50 10.57
C GLU A 191 12.48 -10.35 11.63
N ARG A 192 12.37 -11.66 11.40
CA ARG A 192 11.69 -12.61 12.31
C ARG A 192 12.60 -13.30 13.33
N HIS A 193 13.90 -12.88 13.43
CA HIS A 193 14.88 -13.52 14.35
C HIS A 193 15.48 -12.54 15.34
#